data_c4f0cc04d52c3a650e60ab0833db920c
#
_entry.id   c4f0cc04d52c3a650e60ab0833db920c
#
_cell.length_a   1.000
_cell.length_b   1.000
_cell.length_c   1.000
_cell.angle_alpha   90.00
_cell.angle_beta   90.00
_cell.angle_gamma   90.00
#
_symmetry.space_group_name_H-M   'P 1'
#
loop_
_entity.id
_entity.type
_entity.pdbx_description
1 polymer ?
#
loop_
_entity_poly.entity_id
_entity_poly.type
_entity_poly.pdbx_seq_one_letter_code
_entity_poly.pdbx_strand_id
1 'polypeptide(L)'
;MNIPGTTSPALVRHEGDSPKERSTCGWRHLLLSRQDKERGLAAWAHAVDIDGAREHYHKRSTELYYVLEGEGTVILDGVEHPVRKGSIVHIPPGVVHGAKGRVRVLVVGIPDIADDDLFFPGDSVICH
;
A
#
# COMPACT_ATOMS: atom_id res chain seq x y z
N MET A 1 -9.98 24.39 8.73
CA MET A 1 -10.73 24.94 9.88
C MET A 1 -11.85 23.98 10.26
N ASN A 2 -12.05 23.78 11.55
CA ASN A 2 -13.09 22.90 12.03
C ASN A 2 -14.42 23.66 12.19
N ILE A 3 -15.49 23.01 11.79
CA ILE A 3 -16.84 23.52 12.03
C ILE A 3 -17.28 23.02 13.41
N PRO A 4 -17.84 23.89 14.28
CA PRO A 4 -18.32 23.46 15.58
C PRO A 4 -19.26 22.25 15.47
N GLY A 5 -19.05 21.24 16.30
CA GLY A 5 -19.86 20.02 16.33
C GLY A 5 -19.42 18.94 15.35
N THR A 6 -18.41 19.18 14.51
CA THR A 6 -17.86 18.16 13.61
C THR A 6 -16.53 17.63 14.13
N THR A 7 -16.22 16.38 13.76
CA THR A 7 -14.92 15.78 14.04
C THR A 7 -13.85 16.49 13.22
N SER A 8 -12.69 16.75 13.83
CA SER A 8 -11.55 17.28 13.10
C SER A 8 -11.16 16.34 11.97
N PRO A 9 -10.90 16.84 10.75
CA PRO A 9 -10.40 16.01 9.66
C PRO A 9 -8.95 15.59 9.87
N ALA A 10 -8.20 16.32 10.71
CA ALA A 10 -6.82 15.98 11.01
C ALA A 10 -6.75 14.88 12.07
N LEU A 11 -5.77 14.01 11.97
CA LEU A 11 -5.55 12.97 12.97
C LEU A 11 -4.07 12.66 13.11
N VAL A 12 -3.73 12.10 14.26
CA VAL A 12 -2.43 11.50 14.53
C VAL A 12 -2.70 10.06 14.94
N ARG A 13 -2.00 9.13 14.35
CA ARG A 13 -2.20 7.70 14.62
C ARG A 13 -0.86 7.00 14.66
N HIS A 14 -0.75 5.99 15.51
CA HIS A 14 0.44 5.16 15.60
C HIS A 14 0.14 3.75 15.08
N GLU A 15 1.10 3.14 14.41
CA GLU A 15 0.90 1.79 13.84
C GLU A 15 0.61 0.74 14.90
N GLY A 16 1.14 0.90 16.10
CA GLY A 16 0.88 -0.02 17.21
C GLY A 16 -0.57 -0.04 17.68
N ASP A 17 -1.32 1.01 17.38
CA ASP A 17 -2.73 1.16 17.73
C ASP A 17 -3.65 0.94 16.54
N SER A 18 -3.09 0.60 15.39
CA SER A 18 -3.84 0.43 14.15
C SER A 18 -4.22 -1.03 13.92
N PRO A 19 -5.35 -1.29 13.26
CA PRO A 19 -5.69 -2.65 12.86
C PRO A 19 -4.59 -3.25 12.00
N LYS A 20 -4.38 -4.57 12.15
CA LYS A 20 -3.37 -5.31 11.41
C LYS A 20 -4.06 -6.44 10.68
N GLU A 21 -3.75 -6.60 9.41
CA GLU A 21 -4.32 -7.69 8.63
C GLU A 21 -3.32 -8.27 7.64
N ARG A 22 -3.54 -9.52 7.24
CA ARG A 22 -2.73 -10.19 6.24
C ARG A 22 -3.17 -9.76 4.84
N SER A 23 -2.20 -9.48 3.97
CA SER A 23 -2.44 -9.14 2.58
C SER A 23 -1.58 -9.98 1.66
N THR A 24 -1.66 -9.74 0.35
CA THR A 24 -0.82 -10.44 -0.64
C THR A 24 0.67 -10.20 -0.44
N CYS A 25 1.03 -9.12 0.21
CA CYS A 25 2.43 -8.71 0.41
C CYS A 25 3.00 -9.11 1.77
N GLY A 26 2.15 -9.44 2.72
CA GLY A 26 2.55 -9.72 4.09
C GLY A 26 1.58 -9.11 5.10
N TRP A 27 2.08 -8.74 6.26
CA TRP A 27 1.27 -8.08 7.28
C TRP A 27 1.25 -6.58 7.04
N ARG A 28 0.06 -5.99 7.06
CA ARG A 28 -0.10 -4.55 6.91
C ARG A 28 -0.81 -3.95 8.12
N HIS A 29 -0.29 -2.81 8.55
CA HIS A 29 -0.87 -2.00 9.61
C HIS A 29 -1.64 -0.86 8.94
N LEU A 30 -2.94 -0.80 9.19
CA LEU A 30 -3.85 0.12 8.50
C LEU A 30 -3.78 1.51 9.14
N LEU A 31 -2.87 2.33 8.66
CA LEU A 31 -2.71 3.70 9.19
C LEU A 31 -3.84 4.60 8.70
N LEU A 32 -4.01 4.69 7.38
CA LEU A 32 -5.11 5.39 6.74
C LEU A 32 -5.74 4.42 5.76
N SER A 33 -7.01 4.14 5.90
CA SER A 33 -7.65 3.13 5.07
C SER A 33 -9.14 3.42 4.92
N ARG A 34 -9.86 2.51 4.28
CA ARG A 34 -11.30 2.63 4.10
C ARG A 34 -12.10 2.76 5.39
N GLN A 35 -11.52 2.40 6.53
CA GLN A 35 -12.15 2.67 7.82
C GLN A 35 -12.27 4.16 8.09
N ASP A 36 -11.49 4.97 7.38
CA ASP A 36 -11.45 6.42 7.54
C ASP A 36 -12.19 7.16 6.41
N LYS A 37 -13.02 6.46 5.66
CA LYS A 37 -13.67 7.01 4.46
C LYS A 37 -14.46 8.30 4.71
N GLU A 38 -14.96 8.51 5.93
CA GLU A 38 -15.69 9.70 6.28
C GLU A 38 -14.81 10.94 6.38
N ARG A 39 -13.49 10.76 6.35
CA ARG A 39 -12.53 11.87 6.41
C ARG A 39 -12.22 12.46 5.05
N GLY A 40 -12.76 11.87 3.98
CA GLY A 40 -12.50 12.35 2.63
C GLY A 40 -11.03 12.17 2.22
N LEU A 41 -10.46 11.00 2.47
CA LEU A 41 -9.05 10.73 2.14
C LEU A 41 -8.80 10.81 0.64
N ALA A 42 -7.73 11.52 0.28
CA ALA A 42 -7.20 11.51 -1.09
C ALA A 42 -6.26 10.33 -1.33
N ALA A 43 -5.82 9.67 -0.25
CA ALA A 43 -4.87 8.57 -0.31
C ALA A 43 -5.08 7.66 0.90
N TRP A 44 -4.67 6.39 0.79
CA TRP A 44 -4.54 5.53 1.95
C TRP A 44 -3.04 5.29 2.23
N ALA A 45 -2.72 4.85 3.43
CA ALA A 45 -1.35 4.55 3.81
C ALA A 45 -1.32 3.36 4.78
N HIS A 46 -0.43 2.41 4.49
CA HIS A 46 -0.22 1.23 5.32
C HIS A 46 1.27 1.05 5.60
N ALA A 47 1.62 0.66 6.82
CA ALA A 47 2.96 0.16 7.09
C ALA A 47 2.91 -1.35 6.85
N VAL A 48 3.73 -1.85 5.94
CA VAL A 48 3.67 -3.25 5.49
C VAL A 48 4.99 -3.94 5.76
N ASP A 49 4.90 -5.08 6.45
CA ASP A 49 6.03 -5.99 6.60
C ASP A 49 5.96 -6.98 5.43
N ILE A 50 6.68 -6.68 4.36
CA ILE A 50 6.69 -7.52 3.17
C ILE A 50 7.54 -8.76 3.42
N ASP A 51 6.98 -9.91 3.09
CA ASP A 51 7.61 -11.22 3.19
C ASP A 51 7.46 -11.93 1.83
N GLY A 52 7.85 -11.23 0.77
CA GLY A 52 7.54 -11.61 -0.59
C GLY A 52 6.15 -11.16 -0.99
N ALA A 53 5.99 -10.73 -2.21
CA ALA A 53 4.70 -10.30 -2.73
C ALA A 53 4.46 -10.95 -4.09
N ARG A 54 3.31 -11.62 -4.22
CA ARG A 54 2.86 -12.15 -5.50
C ARG A 54 2.65 -11.00 -6.47
N GLU A 55 3.09 -11.16 -7.71
CA GLU A 55 2.90 -10.16 -8.75
C GLU A 55 1.42 -9.85 -8.96
N HIS A 56 1.09 -8.57 -8.94
CA HIS A 56 -0.27 -8.06 -9.10
C HIS A 56 -0.21 -6.63 -9.63
N TYR A 57 -1.38 -6.08 -9.98
CA TYR A 57 -1.46 -4.70 -10.45
C TYR A 57 -2.81 -4.08 -10.08
N HIS A 58 -2.84 -2.75 -10.15
CA HIS A 58 -4.04 -1.95 -9.95
C HIS A 58 -4.32 -1.19 -11.24
N LYS A 59 -5.58 -1.04 -11.60
CA LYS A 59 -5.94 -0.35 -12.84
C LYS A 59 -6.14 1.14 -12.67
N ARG A 60 -6.50 1.56 -11.46
CA ARG A 60 -6.83 2.96 -11.18
C ARG A 60 -5.84 3.64 -10.25
N SER A 61 -5.28 2.90 -9.32
CA SER A 61 -4.45 3.46 -8.26
C SER A 61 -2.98 3.47 -8.61
N THR A 62 -2.33 4.56 -8.21
CA THR A 62 -0.88 4.66 -8.14
C THR A 62 -0.44 4.25 -6.75
N GLU A 63 0.66 3.51 -6.63
CA GLU A 63 1.26 3.21 -5.34
C GLU A 63 2.66 3.82 -5.22
N LEU A 64 2.98 4.23 -4.01
CA LEU A 64 4.33 4.64 -3.64
C LEU A 64 4.79 3.73 -2.51
N TYR A 65 6.01 3.22 -2.62
CA TYR A 65 6.67 2.48 -1.53
C TYR A 65 7.85 3.30 -1.04
N TYR A 66 7.94 3.50 0.25
CA TYR A 66 9.16 4.02 0.85
C TYR A 66 9.72 2.98 1.81
N VAL A 67 10.93 2.50 1.55
CA VAL A 67 11.52 1.42 2.35
C VAL A 67 12.01 1.97 3.68
N LEU A 68 11.44 1.45 4.76
CA LEU A 68 11.74 1.86 6.13
C LEU A 68 12.88 1.04 6.72
N GLU A 69 12.92 -0.26 6.42
CA GLU A 69 13.93 -1.19 6.93
C GLU A 69 14.12 -2.36 5.98
N GLY A 70 15.30 -2.95 6.02
CA GLY A 70 15.62 -4.17 5.28
C GLY A 70 16.10 -3.92 3.87
N GLU A 71 16.34 -5.01 3.18
CA GLU A 71 16.78 -5.04 1.78
C GLU A 71 16.01 -6.12 1.04
N GLY A 72 15.74 -5.88 -0.23
CA GLY A 72 15.03 -6.83 -1.06
C GLY A 72 15.03 -6.40 -2.50
N THR A 73 14.08 -6.95 -3.25
CA THR A 73 13.92 -6.66 -4.67
C THR A 73 12.46 -6.37 -4.96
N VAL A 74 12.21 -5.30 -5.69
CA VAL A 74 10.89 -5.00 -6.23
C VAL A 74 10.92 -5.31 -7.71
N ILE A 75 9.90 -6.02 -8.19
CA ILE A 75 9.79 -6.43 -9.58
C ILE A 75 8.71 -5.56 -10.22
N LEU A 76 9.08 -4.81 -11.25
CA LEU A 76 8.18 -3.91 -11.98
C LEU A 76 8.13 -4.34 -13.44
N ASP A 77 6.96 -4.85 -13.90
CA ASP A 77 6.78 -5.38 -15.25
C ASP A 77 7.90 -6.36 -15.65
N GLY A 78 8.23 -7.27 -14.72
CA GLY A 78 9.24 -8.30 -14.94
C GLY A 78 10.68 -7.86 -14.72
N VAL A 79 10.94 -6.59 -14.46
CA VAL A 79 12.30 -6.09 -14.23
C VAL A 79 12.57 -5.98 -12.73
N GLU A 80 13.65 -6.62 -12.29
CA GLU A 80 14.05 -6.62 -10.88
C GLU A 80 14.84 -5.37 -10.52
N HIS A 81 14.45 -4.73 -9.43
CA HIS A 81 15.09 -3.54 -8.90
C HIS A 81 15.45 -3.79 -7.43
N PRO A 82 16.73 -3.77 -7.08
CA PRO A 82 17.10 -3.87 -5.67
C PRO A 82 16.67 -2.63 -4.92
N VAL A 83 16.16 -2.84 -3.72
CA VAL A 83 15.73 -1.76 -2.83
C VAL A 83 16.31 -1.96 -1.44
N ARG A 84 16.48 -0.86 -0.74
CA ARG A 84 17.02 -0.84 0.62
C ARG A 84 16.41 0.32 1.39
N LYS A 85 16.69 0.41 2.67
CA LYS A 85 16.25 1.53 3.51
C LYS A 85 16.49 2.87 2.80
N GLY A 86 15.44 3.67 2.66
CA GLY A 86 15.50 4.96 1.98
C GLY A 86 15.15 4.93 0.50
N SER A 87 14.92 3.74 -0.09
CA SER A 87 14.46 3.66 -1.47
C SER A 87 13.01 4.10 -1.59
N ILE A 88 12.69 4.80 -2.68
CA ILE A 88 11.32 5.11 -3.07
C ILE A 88 10.99 4.38 -4.36
N VAL A 89 9.79 3.80 -4.43
CA VAL A 89 9.31 3.11 -5.62
C VAL A 89 8.00 3.77 -6.03
N HIS A 90 7.90 4.13 -7.31
CA HIS A 90 6.69 4.68 -7.89
C HIS A 90 6.08 3.64 -8.83
N ILE A 91 4.84 3.26 -8.57
CA ILE A 91 4.13 2.20 -9.31
C ILE A 91 2.86 2.79 -9.92
N PRO A 92 2.92 3.20 -11.21
CA PRO A 92 1.73 3.72 -11.90
C PRO A 92 0.64 2.66 -12.06
N PRO A 93 -0.60 3.06 -12.36
CA PRO A 93 -1.65 2.12 -12.71
C PRO A 93 -1.23 1.20 -13.86
N GLY A 94 -1.60 -0.07 -13.78
CA GLY A 94 -1.32 -1.05 -14.81
C GLY A 94 0.05 -1.73 -14.71
N VAL A 95 0.96 -1.21 -13.91
CA VAL A 95 2.27 -1.83 -13.75
C VAL A 95 2.15 -3.06 -12.85
N VAL A 96 2.53 -4.22 -13.39
CA VAL A 96 2.57 -5.47 -12.63
C VAL A 96 3.76 -5.41 -11.70
N HIS A 97 3.51 -5.60 -10.42
CA HIS A 97 4.56 -5.48 -9.41
C HIS A 97 4.50 -6.59 -8.38
N GLY A 98 5.66 -6.95 -7.88
CA GLY A 98 5.85 -7.93 -6.84
C GLY A 98 7.11 -7.63 -6.06
N ALA A 99 7.44 -8.48 -5.11
CA ALA A 99 8.63 -8.30 -4.29
C ALA A 99 9.22 -9.62 -3.84
N LYS A 100 10.52 -9.61 -3.60
CA LYS A 100 11.28 -10.73 -3.02
C LYS A 100 12.03 -10.21 -1.81
N GLY A 101 12.17 -11.07 -0.81
CA GLY A 101 12.88 -10.74 0.42
C GLY A 101 11.98 -10.10 1.47
N ARG A 102 12.59 -9.68 2.56
CA ARG A 102 11.89 -9.11 3.70
C ARG A 102 12.25 -7.63 3.83
N VAL A 103 11.27 -6.79 3.59
CA VAL A 103 11.43 -5.34 3.73
C VAL A 103 10.20 -4.78 4.42
N ARG A 104 10.42 -3.73 5.20
CA ARG A 104 9.35 -2.96 5.81
C ARG A 104 9.19 -1.68 5.01
N VAL A 105 7.99 -1.42 4.53
CA VAL A 105 7.72 -0.27 3.68
C VAL A 105 6.51 0.51 4.18
N LEU A 106 6.51 1.82 3.91
CA LEU A 106 5.29 2.60 3.92
C LEU A 106 4.73 2.55 2.51
N VAL A 107 3.50 2.06 2.38
CA VAL A 107 2.77 2.02 1.11
C VAL A 107 1.73 3.11 1.12
N VAL A 108 1.74 3.95 0.09
CA VAL A 108 0.73 4.99 -0.10
C VAL A 108 0.00 4.71 -1.41
N GLY A 109 -1.31 4.66 -1.37
CA GLY A 109 -2.15 4.46 -2.56
C GLY A 109 -2.95 5.70 -2.88
N ILE A 110 -2.96 6.13 -4.14
CA ILE A 110 -3.57 7.37 -4.62
C ILE A 110 -4.36 7.06 -5.90
N PRO A 111 -5.64 7.33 -5.96
CA PRO A 111 -6.55 7.63 -4.86
C PRO A 111 -6.74 6.41 -3.96
N ASP A 112 -7.62 6.52 -2.97
CA ASP A 112 -7.94 5.38 -2.10
C ASP A 112 -8.34 4.16 -2.94
N ILE A 113 -7.73 3.02 -2.65
CA ILE A 113 -7.95 1.79 -3.43
C ILE A 113 -9.27 1.15 -3.04
N ALA A 114 -10.13 0.95 -4.04
CA ALA A 114 -11.31 0.12 -3.88
C ALA A 114 -10.90 -1.36 -3.86
N ASP A 115 -11.67 -2.19 -3.15
CA ASP A 115 -11.41 -3.62 -3.04
C ASP A 115 -11.39 -4.34 -4.39
N ASP A 116 -12.07 -3.79 -5.39
CA ASP A 116 -12.16 -4.36 -6.72
C ASP A 116 -11.02 -3.93 -7.65
N ASP A 117 -10.00 -3.24 -7.15
CA ASP A 117 -8.87 -2.76 -7.94
C ASP A 117 -7.58 -3.54 -7.65
N LEU A 118 -7.70 -4.86 -7.55
CA LEU A 118 -6.56 -5.77 -7.35
C LEU A 118 -6.68 -6.92 -8.34
N PHE A 119 -5.68 -7.05 -9.21
CA PHE A 119 -5.67 -8.03 -10.30
C PHE A 119 -4.35 -8.79 -10.32
N PHE A 120 -4.40 -10.05 -10.78
CA PHE A 120 -3.22 -10.86 -10.98
C PHE A 120 -3.01 -11.10 -12.48
N PRO A 121 -1.75 -11.09 -12.96
CA PRO A 121 -1.47 -11.36 -14.37
C PRO A 121 -2.03 -12.69 -14.81
N GLY A 122 -2.72 -12.70 -15.96
CA GLY A 122 -3.32 -13.90 -16.51
C GLY A 122 -4.64 -14.32 -15.89
N ASP A 123 -5.05 -13.69 -14.80
CA ASP A 123 -6.30 -13.98 -14.13
C ASP A 123 -7.34 -12.92 -14.46
N SER A 124 -8.58 -13.35 -14.67
CA SER A 124 -9.70 -12.42 -14.76
C SER A 124 -10.40 -12.25 -13.42
N VAL A 125 -9.93 -12.93 -12.40
CA VAL A 125 -10.53 -12.96 -11.07
C VAL A 125 -9.82 -11.97 -10.13
N ILE A 126 -10.64 -11.18 -9.43
CA ILE A 126 -10.15 -10.26 -8.42
C ILE A 126 -9.90 -11.06 -7.14
N CYS A 127 -8.72 -10.86 -6.53
CA CYS A 127 -8.38 -11.45 -5.24
C CYS A 127 -8.34 -10.38 -4.16
N HIS A 128 -8.74 -10.78 -2.99
CA HIS A 128 -8.79 -9.87 -1.83
C HIS A 128 -7.76 -10.25 -0.77
#